data_8a3209f7b0ef5ccdaa4b3740dbd71232
#
_entry.id   8a3209f7b0ef5ccdaa4b3740dbd71232
#
_cell.length_a   1.000
_cell.length_b   1.000
_cell.length_c   1.000
_cell.angle_alpha   90.00
_cell.angle_beta   90.00
_cell.angle_gamma   90.00
#
_symmetry.space_group_name_H-M   'P 1'
#
loop_
_entity.id
_entity.type
_entity.pdbx_description
1 polymer ?
#
loop_
_entity_poly.entity_id
_entity_poly.type
_entity_poly.pdbx_seq_one_letter_code
_entity_poly.pdbx_strand_id
1 'polypeptide(L)'
;MKRNAFTIAIAAAAAAGFSGAVLAQAKEQFVPANFYWVGPYAPGGSGIAGGMLDYFKLINNRDGGINGVKLTWEKCETEYNNARGVECYERSKNKGPTGATLIHPLSTGITYSLIEKGTQDKIPIVSIGYGRTDAADGRVFPYVFPMITTYWSQNTAKIKFMGMKAGGMDKLKGKKIVNLYHDSAYGKETIPVLDAQAKMYGFQVTHIPVPHPGNEQQSQWLQIRQINPDWVILRGWGVMNPTALKAAARAGYPRDKIIGVWWSGAEEDVIPAGDAAKGYIAAGFNVSGSNYPVIQEIMKYVYAKGQGEMEDKSRIGSIYYNRGVVFGIVTVEAVRKAQERFGKGKPMTGEQVRWGLENLNIDEKRLKELGATGFMQPLKLSCADHEGGGAVKFQQWDGKQWKVITDWIPADHKLVRPMIEESAMKYAKEKGITPRDCAKEAS
;
A
#
# COMPACT_ATOMS: atom_id res chain seq x y z
N MET A 1 36.71 -92.94 13.73
CA MET A 1 37.06 -92.51 12.37
C MET A 1 35.81 -91.94 11.71
N LYS A 2 35.59 -90.58 11.67
CA LYS A 2 34.66 -89.91 10.78
C LYS A 2 35.12 -88.43 10.64
N ARG A 3 35.47 -88.08 9.42
CA ARG A 3 35.95 -86.74 9.00
C ARG A 3 34.75 -85.75 8.92
N ASN A 4 34.88 -84.67 9.63
CA ASN A 4 33.91 -83.53 9.44
C ASN A 4 34.45 -82.58 8.42
N ALA A 5 33.61 -82.34 7.37
CA ALA A 5 33.83 -81.31 6.35
C ALA A 5 33.27 -79.98 6.86
N PHE A 6 34.13 -78.97 6.91
CA PHE A 6 33.74 -77.62 7.18
C PHE A 6 33.27 -76.95 5.88
N THR A 7 31.99 -76.50 5.84
CA THR A 7 31.45 -75.74 4.76
C THR A 7 31.54 -74.25 5.12
N ILE A 8 32.32 -73.47 4.39
CA ILE A 8 32.44 -72.02 4.52
C ILE A 8 31.31 -71.39 3.73
N ALA A 9 30.38 -70.75 4.42
CA ALA A 9 29.34 -69.91 3.81
C ALA A 9 29.89 -68.50 3.61
N ILE A 10 30.00 -68.05 2.35
CA ILE A 10 30.34 -66.69 1.97
C ILE A 10 29.06 -65.86 2.07
N ALA A 11 28.94 -64.91 3.05
CA ALA A 11 27.89 -63.93 3.14
C ALA A 11 28.21 -62.77 2.23
N ALA A 12 27.48 -62.62 1.11
CA ALA A 12 27.51 -61.45 0.26
C ALA A 12 26.70 -60.34 0.93
N ALA A 13 27.38 -59.32 1.46
CA ALA A 13 26.74 -58.11 1.96
C ALA A 13 26.23 -57.26 0.77
N ALA A 14 24.93 -57.26 0.56
CA ALA A 14 24.26 -56.31 -0.36
C ALA A 14 24.27 -54.90 0.25
N ALA A 15 25.15 -54.03 -0.23
CA ALA A 15 25.12 -52.60 0.06
C ALA A 15 23.91 -52.00 -0.65
N ALA A 16 22.78 -51.89 0.06
CA ALA A 16 21.64 -51.11 -0.37
C ALA A 16 22.03 -49.63 -0.32
N GLY A 17 22.37 -49.05 -1.46
CA GLY A 17 22.55 -47.60 -1.62
C GLY A 17 21.24 -46.88 -1.32
N PHE A 18 21.12 -46.29 -0.16
CA PHE A 18 20.11 -45.29 0.11
C PHE A 18 20.42 -44.05 -0.76
N SER A 19 19.89 -44.02 -1.98
CA SER A 19 19.74 -42.80 -2.74
C SER A 19 18.74 -41.93 -1.97
N GLY A 20 19.26 -41.10 -1.08
CA GLY A 20 18.47 -40.04 -0.44
C GLY A 20 17.91 -39.16 -1.57
N ALA A 21 16.63 -39.37 -1.91
CA ALA A 21 15.92 -38.40 -2.70
C ALA A 21 15.98 -37.07 -1.92
N VAL A 22 16.88 -36.19 -2.32
CA VAL A 22 16.82 -34.78 -1.92
C VAL A 22 15.46 -34.30 -2.42
N LEU A 23 14.48 -34.27 -1.54
CA LEU A 23 13.20 -33.60 -1.80
C LEU A 23 13.58 -32.20 -2.23
N ALA A 24 13.47 -31.90 -3.52
CA ALA A 24 13.69 -30.58 -4.04
C ALA A 24 12.74 -29.65 -3.26
N GLN A 25 13.29 -28.81 -2.39
CA GLN A 25 12.54 -27.85 -1.60
C GLN A 25 11.66 -27.07 -2.58
N ALA A 26 10.35 -27.03 -2.30
CA ALA A 26 9.40 -26.36 -3.17
C ALA A 26 9.88 -24.91 -3.44
N LYS A 27 10.01 -24.56 -4.70
CA LYS A 27 10.40 -23.21 -5.11
C LYS A 27 9.20 -22.29 -4.97
N GLU A 28 8.89 -21.88 -3.76
CA GLU A 28 7.74 -21.07 -3.40
C GLU A 28 8.17 -19.81 -2.67
N GLN A 29 7.53 -18.69 -3.01
CA GLN A 29 7.65 -17.41 -2.35
C GLN A 29 6.33 -17.12 -1.64
N PHE A 30 6.30 -17.23 -0.33
CA PHE A 30 5.09 -17.07 0.45
C PHE A 30 4.85 -15.60 0.81
N VAL A 31 3.71 -15.06 0.39
CA VAL A 31 3.26 -13.69 0.70
C VAL A 31 1.93 -13.75 1.44
N PRO A 32 1.86 -13.45 2.74
CA PRO A 32 0.59 -13.45 3.48
C PRO A 32 -0.41 -12.46 2.90
N ALA A 33 -1.67 -12.88 2.77
CA ALA A 33 -2.79 -12.05 2.36
C ALA A 33 -3.64 -11.66 3.60
N ASN A 34 -3.06 -10.78 4.44
CA ASN A 34 -3.69 -10.30 5.68
C ASN A 34 -4.53 -9.06 5.37
N PHE A 35 -5.77 -9.26 4.91
CA PHE A 35 -6.64 -8.21 4.42
C PHE A 35 -7.96 -8.20 5.20
N TYR A 36 -8.93 -7.43 4.73
CA TYR A 36 -10.28 -7.38 5.27
C TYR A 36 -11.29 -7.44 4.12
N TRP A 37 -12.18 -8.44 4.19
CA TRP A 37 -13.24 -8.69 3.21
C TRP A 37 -14.62 -8.44 3.78
N VAL A 38 -14.73 -8.21 5.11
CA VAL A 38 -15.98 -7.96 5.81
C VAL A 38 -15.98 -6.62 6.54
N GLY A 39 -17.18 -6.16 6.93
CA GLY A 39 -17.36 -4.92 7.69
C GLY A 39 -17.39 -3.64 6.82
N PRO A 40 -17.39 -2.45 7.47
CA PRO A 40 -17.64 -1.17 6.82
C PRO A 40 -16.53 -0.73 5.84
N TYR A 41 -15.39 -1.39 5.87
CA TYR A 41 -14.22 -1.10 5.03
C TYR A 41 -13.98 -2.16 3.93
N ALA A 42 -14.81 -3.20 3.90
CA ALA A 42 -14.69 -4.34 2.99
C ALA A 42 -14.60 -3.97 1.50
N PRO A 43 -15.31 -2.96 0.97
CA PRO A 43 -15.17 -2.59 -0.43
C PRO A 43 -13.74 -2.23 -0.83
N GLY A 44 -13.03 -1.45 0.01
CA GLY A 44 -11.63 -1.12 -0.23
C GLY A 44 -10.71 -2.33 -0.05
N GLY A 45 -10.85 -3.07 1.05
CA GLY A 45 -10.02 -4.23 1.35
C GLY A 45 -10.13 -5.34 0.31
N SER A 46 -11.35 -5.71 -0.08
CA SER A 46 -11.61 -6.74 -1.08
C SER A 46 -11.13 -6.36 -2.48
N GLY A 47 -11.25 -5.07 -2.87
CA GLY A 47 -10.76 -4.59 -4.14
C GLY A 47 -9.24 -4.70 -4.24
N ILE A 48 -8.51 -4.21 -3.21
CA ILE A 48 -7.05 -4.29 -3.15
C ILE A 48 -6.58 -5.75 -3.10
N ALA A 49 -7.21 -6.57 -2.27
CA ALA A 49 -6.91 -8.01 -2.20
C ALA A 49 -7.09 -8.68 -3.56
N GLY A 50 -8.21 -8.41 -4.24
CA GLY A 50 -8.51 -8.96 -5.56
C GLY A 50 -7.43 -8.62 -6.58
N GLY A 51 -7.07 -7.34 -6.70
CA GLY A 51 -6.07 -6.90 -7.66
C GLY A 51 -4.68 -7.50 -7.38
N MET A 52 -4.25 -7.55 -6.11
CA MET A 52 -2.95 -8.10 -5.75
C MET A 52 -2.87 -9.61 -6.02
N LEU A 53 -3.87 -10.36 -5.59
CA LEU A 53 -3.87 -11.82 -5.76
C LEU A 53 -4.05 -12.23 -7.23
N ASP A 54 -4.83 -11.47 -8.00
CA ASP A 54 -4.95 -11.69 -9.45
C ASP A 54 -3.62 -11.40 -10.17
N TYR A 55 -2.86 -10.39 -9.74
CA TYR A 55 -1.52 -10.16 -10.26
C TYR A 55 -0.56 -11.30 -9.92
N PHE A 56 -0.61 -11.86 -8.71
CA PHE A 56 0.18 -13.04 -8.35
C PHE A 56 -0.17 -14.26 -9.21
N LYS A 57 -1.47 -14.47 -9.48
CA LYS A 57 -1.93 -15.52 -10.41
C LYS A 57 -1.46 -15.28 -11.83
N LEU A 58 -1.45 -13.99 -12.27
CA LEU A 58 -0.91 -13.64 -13.58
C LEU A 58 0.56 -14.07 -13.69
N ILE A 59 1.40 -13.72 -12.72
CA ILE A 59 2.82 -14.08 -12.71
C ILE A 59 3.01 -15.61 -12.68
N ASN A 60 2.21 -16.30 -11.87
CA ASN A 60 2.27 -17.76 -11.80
C ASN A 60 1.81 -18.43 -13.11
N ASN A 61 0.76 -17.93 -13.73
CA ASN A 61 0.14 -18.56 -14.90
C ASN A 61 0.85 -18.22 -16.22
N ARG A 62 1.36 -17.00 -16.34
CA ARG A 62 2.03 -16.52 -17.55
C ARG A 62 3.52 -16.85 -17.53
N ASP A 63 4.18 -16.59 -16.38
CA ASP A 63 5.64 -16.62 -16.27
C ASP A 63 6.17 -17.86 -15.51
N GLY A 64 5.28 -18.68 -14.95
CA GLY A 64 5.67 -19.82 -14.10
C GLY A 64 6.18 -19.40 -12.72
N GLY A 65 5.90 -18.16 -12.28
CA GLY A 65 6.39 -17.53 -11.06
C GLY A 65 7.54 -16.54 -11.30
N ILE A 66 8.17 -16.07 -10.23
CA ILE A 66 9.30 -15.14 -10.30
C ILE A 66 10.57 -15.92 -10.59
N ASN A 67 11.03 -15.93 -11.84
CA ASN A 67 12.16 -16.75 -12.29
C ASN A 67 12.01 -18.25 -11.90
N GLY A 68 10.79 -18.80 -12.04
CA GLY A 68 10.49 -20.18 -11.69
C GLY A 68 10.16 -20.44 -10.21
N VAL A 69 10.09 -19.40 -9.37
CA VAL A 69 9.63 -19.49 -7.99
C VAL A 69 8.17 -19.03 -7.93
N LYS A 70 7.26 -19.92 -7.58
CA LYS A 70 5.83 -19.64 -7.56
C LYS A 70 5.45 -18.80 -6.34
N LEU A 71 4.60 -17.82 -6.55
CA LEU A 71 3.96 -17.08 -5.46
C LEU A 71 2.88 -17.94 -4.82
N THR A 72 2.92 -18.05 -3.50
CA THR A 72 1.91 -18.71 -2.68
C THR A 72 1.41 -17.77 -1.59
N TRP A 73 0.19 -17.96 -1.11
CA TRP A 73 -0.42 -17.11 -0.09
C TRP A 73 -1.45 -17.86 0.74
N GLU A 74 -1.74 -17.31 1.90
CA GLU A 74 -2.87 -17.71 2.73
C GLU A 74 -3.65 -16.45 3.12
N LYS A 75 -4.98 -16.51 3.01
CA LYS A 75 -5.87 -15.41 3.38
C LYS A 75 -6.10 -15.41 4.88
N CYS A 76 -5.97 -14.24 5.52
CA CYS A 76 -6.32 -14.02 6.91
C CYS A 76 -7.17 -12.75 7.03
N GLU A 77 -8.41 -12.89 7.55
CA GLU A 77 -9.34 -11.79 7.74
C GLU A 77 -8.95 -10.94 8.96
N THR A 78 -8.64 -9.66 8.73
CA THR A 78 -8.26 -8.72 9.79
C THR A 78 -9.41 -7.86 10.30
N GLU A 79 -10.53 -7.78 9.59
CA GLU A 79 -11.67 -6.88 9.86
C GLU A 79 -11.25 -5.41 10.07
N TYR A 80 -10.10 -5.00 9.52
CA TYR A 80 -9.49 -3.69 9.78
C TYR A 80 -9.20 -3.44 11.28
N ASN A 81 -9.04 -4.50 12.06
CA ASN A 81 -8.82 -4.48 13.51
C ASN A 81 -7.34 -4.71 13.84
N ASN A 82 -6.76 -3.89 14.71
CA ASN A 82 -5.34 -3.96 15.03
C ASN A 82 -4.94 -5.29 15.68
N ALA A 83 -5.72 -5.80 16.64
CA ALA A 83 -5.43 -7.05 17.33
C ALA A 83 -5.48 -8.24 16.36
N ARG A 84 -6.50 -8.31 15.49
CA ARG A 84 -6.60 -9.34 14.44
C ARG A 84 -5.48 -9.22 13.40
N GLY A 85 -5.09 -7.99 13.05
CA GLY A 85 -3.95 -7.77 12.16
C GLY A 85 -2.65 -8.33 12.73
N VAL A 86 -2.40 -8.14 14.03
CA VAL A 86 -1.27 -8.73 14.75
C VAL A 86 -1.39 -10.27 14.82
N GLU A 87 -2.57 -10.80 15.10
CA GLU A 87 -2.82 -12.25 15.09
C GLU A 87 -2.53 -12.87 13.72
N CYS A 88 -3.05 -12.27 12.64
CA CYS A 88 -2.77 -12.71 11.27
C CYS A 88 -1.27 -12.71 10.95
N TYR A 89 -0.55 -11.68 11.39
CA TYR A 89 0.90 -11.60 11.26
C TYR A 89 1.59 -12.76 11.97
N GLU A 90 1.31 -12.99 13.26
CA GLU A 90 1.94 -14.06 14.04
C GLU A 90 1.67 -15.47 13.47
N ARG A 91 0.46 -15.69 12.92
CA ARG A 91 0.10 -16.96 12.27
C ARG A 91 0.83 -17.20 10.96
N SER A 92 1.21 -16.15 10.24
CA SER A 92 1.72 -16.24 8.87
C SER A 92 3.23 -15.99 8.76
N LYS A 93 3.86 -15.31 9.71
CA LYS A 93 5.25 -14.86 9.61
C LYS A 93 6.28 -15.95 9.33
N ASN A 94 6.05 -17.16 9.82
CA ASN A 94 6.98 -18.30 9.66
C ASN A 94 6.52 -19.30 8.58
N LYS A 95 5.45 -19.00 7.80
CA LYS A 95 4.98 -19.91 6.76
C LYS A 95 5.80 -19.78 5.47
N GLY A 96 5.76 -20.83 4.66
CA GLY A 96 6.56 -20.93 3.44
C GLY A 96 8.03 -21.36 3.70
N PRO A 97 8.77 -21.64 2.64
CA PRO A 97 10.14 -22.18 2.76
C PRO A 97 11.14 -21.22 3.43
N THR A 98 10.90 -19.90 3.32
CA THR A 98 11.80 -18.84 3.81
C THR A 98 11.11 -17.88 4.78
N GLY A 99 9.95 -18.25 5.33
CA GLY A 99 9.08 -17.34 6.08
C GLY A 99 8.29 -16.39 5.18
N ALA A 100 7.56 -15.48 5.79
CA ALA A 100 6.82 -14.45 5.04
C ALA A 100 7.79 -13.53 4.28
N THR A 101 7.50 -13.30 3.01
CA THR A 101 8.29 -12.42 2.12
C THR A 101 8.26 -10.98 2.59
N LEU A 102 7.08 -10.49 2.86
CA LEU A 102 6.73 -9.16 3.37
C LEU A 102 5.27 -9.16 3.81
N ILE A 103 4.84 -8.10 4.48
CA ILE A 103 3.44 -7.93 4.92
C ILE A 103 2.87 -6.65 4.33
N HIS A 104 1.66 -6.73 3.79
CA HIS A 104 0.82 -5.58 3.46
C HIS A 104 -0.27 -5.41 4.53
N PRO A 105 -0.13 -4.52 5.52
CA PRO A 105 -1.09 -4.42 6.63
C PRO A 105 -2.46 -3.86 6.24
N LEU A 106 -2.52 -3.09 5.16
CA LEU A 106 -3.71 -2.35 4.68
C LEU A 106 -4.39 -1.49 5.74
N SER A 107 -3.67 -1.07 6.76
CA SER A 107 -4.15 -0.25 7.86
C SER A 107 -3.00 0.50 8.54
N THR A 108 -3.18 1.79 8.79
CA THR A 108 -2.21 2.59 9.56
C THR A 108 -2.05 2.06 10.99
N GLY A 109 -3.16 1.69 11.64
CA GLY A 109 -3.13 1.14 13.00
C GLY A 109 -2.42 -0.20 13.08
N ILE A 110 -2.68 -1.11 12.15
CA ILE A 110 -1.98 -2.40 12.06
C ILE A 110 -0.49 -2.16 11.76
N THR A 111 -0.15 -1.25 10.82
CA THR A 111 1.25 -0.90 10.53
C THR A 111 1.99 -0.49 11.79
N TYR A 112 1.40 0.43 12.59
CA TYR A 112 2.02 0.88 13.86
C TYR A 112 2.26 -0.27 14.83
N SER A 113 1.33 -1.21 14.92
CA SER A 113 1.45 -2.39 15.79
C SER A 113 2.51 -3.39 15.33
N LEU A 114 2.92 -3.34 14.06
CA LEU A 114 3.87 -4.28 13.45
C LEU A 114 5.30 -3.73 13.29
N ILE A 115 5.56 -2.44 13.55
CA ILE A 115 6.87 -1.83 13.32
C ILE A 115 7.99 -2.57 14.04
N GLU A 116 7.86 -2.77 15.34
CA GLU A 116 8.88 -3.45 16.14
C GLU A 116 8.96 -4.94 15.80
N LYS A 117 7.81 -5.61 15.62
CA LYS A 117 7.73 -7.02 15.26
C LYS A 117 8.38 -7.32 13.91
N GLY A 118 8.03 -6.55 12.87
CA GLY A 118 8.61 -6.71 11.53
C GLY A 118 10.12 -6.49 11.54
N THR A 119 10.61 -5.54 12.35
CA THR A 119 12.04 -5.29 12.52
C THR A 119 12.75 -6.45 13.21
N GLN A 120 12.19 -7.00 14.30
CA GLN A 120 12.74 -8.15 15.03
C GLN A 120 12.74 -9.41 14.17
N ASP A 121 11.65 -9.68 13.48
CA ASP A 121 11.48 -10.86 12.63
C ASP A 121 12.15 -10.70 11.26
N LYS A 122 12.71 -9.52 10.94
CA LYS A 122 13.32 -9.17 9.65
C LYS A 122 12.37 -9.36 8.47
N ILE A 123 11.10 -8.98 8.66
CA ILE A 123 10.04 -9.06 7.65
C ILE A 123 9.61 -7.63 7.28
N PRO A 124 9.75 -7.21 6.01
CA PRO A 124 9.31 -5.89 5.58
C PRO A 124 7.80 -5.67 5.75
N ILE A 125 7.45 -4.54 6.34
CA ILE A 125 6.09 -4.03 6.46
C ILE A 125 5.89 -2.99 5.36
N VAL A 126 5.20 -3.36 4.29
CA VAL A 126 5.00 -2.53 3.10
C VAL A 126 3.64 -1.85 3.21
N SER A 127 3.65 -0.58 3.60
CA SER A 127 2.45 0.19 3.92
C SER A 127 2.10 1.22 2.83
N ILE A 128 1.99 0.76 1.57
CA ILE A 128 1.67 1.62 0.42
C ILE A 128 0.41 2.43 0.68
N GLY A 129 0.57 3.77 0.73
CA GLY A 129 -0.55 4.68 0.96
C GLY A 129 -1.08 4.72 2.39
N TYR A 130 -0.46 4.02 3.35
CA TYR A 130 -0.77 4.08 4.78
C TYR A 130 0.35 4.76 5.57
N GLY A 131 0.07 5.17 6.80
CA GLY A 131 1.11 5.60 7.73
C GLY A 131 2.00 4.42 8.14
N ARG A 132 3.11 4.67 8.72
CA ARG A 132 3.55 5.93 9.35
C ARG A 132 4.46 6.70 8.37
N THR A 133 4.23 8.01 8.20
CA THR A 133 4.97 8.82 7.23
C THR A 133 6.46 8.93 7.52
N ASP A 134 6.84 9.12 8.79
CA ASP A 134 8.26 9.24 9.18
C ASP A 134 9.03 7.92 9.02
N ALA A 135 8.35 6.78 8.81
CA ALA A 135 8.99 5.54 8.42
C ALA A 135 9.57 5.57 6.98
N ALA A 136 9.34 6.65 6.23
CA ALA A 136 10.09 6.92 5.00
C ALA A 136 11.59 7.16 5.25
N ASP A 137 12.01 7.45 6.48
CA ASP A 137 13.43 7.43 6.86
C ASP A 137 13.88 5.99 7.20
N GLY A 138 14.39 5.28 6.21
CA GLY A 138 14.85 3.90 6.37
C GLY A 138 16.08 3.73 7.26
N ARG A 139 16.77 4.84 7.60
CA ARG A 139 17.86 4.81 8.58
C ARG A 139 17.37 4.42 9.97
N VAL A 140 16.14 4.81 10.29
CA VAL A 140 15.47 4.52 11.58
C VAL A 140 14.51 3.36 11.47
N PHE A 141 13.81 3.22 10.33
CA PHE A 141 12.78 2.22 10.10
C PHE A 141 13.18 1.23 8.99
N PRO A 142 14.19 0.36 9.23
CA PRO A 142 14.78 -0.46 8.17
C PRO A 142 13.81 -1.47 7.54
N TYR A 143 12.71 -1.79 8.20
CA TYR A 143 11.72 -2.76 7.75
C TYR A 143 10.31 -2.17 7.54
N VAL A 144 10.17 -0.84 7.43
CA VAL A 144 8.87 -0.20 7.14
C VAL A 144 8.99 0.63 5.87
N PHE A 145 8.10 0.39 4.90
CA PHE A 145 8.14 0.98 3.57
C PHE A 145 6.82 1.66 3.21
N PRO A 146 6.60 2.94 3.60
CA PRO A 146 5.44 3.72 3.18
C PRO A 146 5.69 4.29 1.77
N MET A 147 5.87 3.39 0.82
CA MET A 147 6.37 3.71 -0.52
C MET A 147 5.32 4.30 -1.45
N ILE A 148 5.80 4.82 -2.60
CA ILE A 148 5.10 5.53 -3.68
C ILE A 148 4.80 6.97 -3.28
N THR A 149 4.10 7.20 -2.17
CA THR A 149 3.82 8.52 -1.62
C THR A 149 3.31 8.38 -0.19
N THR A 150 3.73 9.29 0.68
CA THR A 150 3.28 9.34 2.07
C THR A 150 2.09 10.27 2.24
N TYR A 151 1.44 10.20 3.39
CA TYR A 151 0.36 11.12 3.72
C TYR A 151 0.80 12.58 3.79
N TRP A 152 2.02 12.85 4.29
CA TRP A 152 2.51 14.22 4.35
C TRP A 152 2.82 14.76 2.95
N SER A 153 3.45 13.95 2.11
CA SER A 153 3.70 14.29 0.71
C SER A 153 2.40 14.59 -0.05
N GLN A 154 1.40 13.71 0.07
CA GLN A 154 0.10 13.94 -0.51
C GLN A 154 -0.56 15.23 0.00
N ASN A 155 -0.47 15.50 1.32
CA ASN A 155 -1.10 16.69 1.87
C ASN A 155 -0.49 17.97 1.28
N THR A 156 0.84 17.98 1.09
CA THR A 156 1.48 19.14 0.44
C THR A 156 1.02 19.31 -1.00
N ALA A 157 0.86 18.23 -1.76
CA ALA A 157 0.33 18.27 -3.11
C ALA A 157 -1.14 18.76 -3.15
N LYS A 158 -1.98 18.38 -2.16
CA LYS A 158 -3.35 18.91 -2.04
C LYS A 158 -3.38 20.41 -1.82
N ILE A 159 -2.56 20.92 -0.89
CA ILE A 159 -2.48 22.37 -0.65
C ILE A 159 -1.96 23.11 -1.89
N LYS A 160 -0.99 22.53 -2.61
CA LYS A 160 -0.52 23.07 -3.89
C LYS A 160 -1.65 23.11 -4.93
N PHE A 161 -2.44 22.03 -5.03
CA PHE A 161 -3.62 22.01 -5.92
C PHE A 161 -4.64 23.08 -5.54
N MET A 162 -4.93 23.30 -4.26
CA MET A 162 -5.80 24.38 -3.79
C MET A 162 -5.23 25.75 -4.16
N GLY A 163 -3.92 25.96 -4.02
CA GLY A 163 -3.25 27.18 -4.46
C GLY A 163 -3.40 27.40 -5.96
N MET A 164 -3.22 26.36 -6.79
CA MET A 164 -3.45 26.44 -8.24
C MET A 164 -4.90 26.86 -8.56
N LYS A 165 -5.89 26.29 -7.86
CA LYS A 165 -7.31 26.65 -8.00
C LYS A 165 -7.61 28.08 -7.52
N ALA A 166 -6.88 28.59 -6.55
CA ALA A 166 -7.02 29.94 -6.03
C ALA A 166 -6.31 31.02 -6.90
N GLY A 167 -5.48 30.60 -7.85
CA GLY A 167 -4.69 31.50 -8.70
C GLY A 167 -3.28 31.82 -8.16
N GLY A 168 -2.79 31.05 -7.18
CA GLY A 168 -1.44 31.15 -6.59
C GLY A 168 -1.40 30.71 -5.14
N MET A 169 -0.22 30.32 -4.67
CA MET A 169 -0.03 29.92 -3.25
C MET A 169 -0.24 31.11 -2.29
N ASP A 170 0.08 32.32 -2.72
CA ASP A 170 -0.16 33.58 -1.99
C ASP A 170 -1.65 33.86 -1.76
N LYS A 171 -2.51 33.33 -2.63
CA LYS A 171 -3.97 33.48 -2.54
C LYS A 171 -4.60 32.55 -1.48
N LEU A 172 -3.82 31.67 -0.86
CA LEU A 172 -4.27 30.86 0.27
C LEU A 172 -4.34 31.66 1.57
N LYS A 173 -3.65 32.79 1.68
CA LYS A 173 -3.67 33.65 2.87
C LYS A 173 -5.09 34.06 3.24
N GLY A 174 -5.48 33.81 4.48
CA GLY A 174 -6.82 34.11 5.02
C GLY A 174 -7.92 33.12 4.61
N LYS A 175 -7.64 32.15 3.73
CA LYS A 175 -8.59 31.09 3.37
C LYS A 175 -8.87 30.19 4.57
N LYS A 176 -10.06 29.60 4.62
CA LYS A 176 -10.49 28.64 5.62
C LYS A 176 -10.52 27.24 5.04
N ILE A 177 -9.81 26.30 5.66
CA ILE A 177 -9.80 24.90 5.26
C ILE A 177 -10.27 24.05 6.45
N VAL A 178 -11.22 23.17 6.21
CA VAL A 178 -11.63 22.15 7.19
C VAL A 178 -10.97 20.82 6.82
N ASN A 179 -10.31 20.19 7.78
CA ASN A 179 -9.85 18.81 7.69
C ASN A 179 -10.88 17.92 8.40
N LEU A 180 -11.80 17.34 7.63
CA LEU A 180 -12.77 16.36 8.11
C LEU A 180 -12.12 14.97 8.06
N TYR A 181 -11.76 14.41 9.21
CA TYR A 181 -10.94 13.23 9.26
C TYR A 181 -11.55 12.09 10.08
N HIS A 182 -11.29 10.86 9.64
CA HIS A 182 -11.60 9.64 10.37
C HIS A 182 -10.83 9.61 11.69
N ASP A 183 -11.50 9.53 12.83
CA ASP A 183 -10.87 9.58 14.16
C ASP A 183 -10.12 8.29 14.49
N SER A 184 -8.94 8.17 13.91
CA SER A 184 -8.03 7.03 14.05
C SER A 184 -6.58 7.48 13.81
N ALA A 185 -5.62 6.59 14.01
CA ALA A 185 -4.22 6.84 13.66
C ALA A 185 -4.08 7.32 12.20
N TYR A 186 -4.83 6.70 11.27
CA TYR A 186 -4.89 7.12 9.88
C TYR A 186 -5.33 8.58 9.71
N GLY A 187 -6.46 8.96 10.30
CA GLY A 187 -7.02 10.29 10.11
C GLY A 187 -6.16 11.40 10.70
N LYS A 188 -5.49 11.13 11.82
CA LYS A 188 -4.62 12.09 12.54
C LYS A 188 -3.26 12.32 11.90
N GLU A 189 -2.83 11.44 11.01
CA GLU A 189 -1.48 11.42 10.43
C GLU A 189 -1.07 12.75 9.78
N THR A 190 -1.99 13.47 9.14
CA THR A 190 -1.67 14.72 8.42
C THR A 190 -1.83 15.99 9.23
N ILE A 191 -2.28 15.92 10.47
CA ILE A 191 -2.47 17.13 11.31
C ILE A 191 -1.16 17.94 11.38
N PRO A 192 0.01 17.36 11.71
CA PRO A 192 1.24 18.14 11.84
C PRO A 192 1.66 18.87 10.57
N VAL A 193 1.60 18.20 9.41
CA VAL A 193 2.01 18.81 8.14
C VAL A 193 1.00 19.86 7.68
N LEU A 194 -0.29 19.65 7.94
CA LEU A 194 -1.33 20.62 7.58
C LEU A 194 -1.22 21.89 8.43
N ASP A 195 -0.91 21.76 9.74
CA ASP A 195 -0.63 22.89 10.61
C ASP A 195 0.63 23.66 10.18
N ALA A 196 1.69 22.94 9.81
CA ALA A 196 2.89 23.56 9.26
C ALA A 196 2.59 24.35 7.99
N GLN A 197 1.79 23.81 7.07
CA GLN A 197 1.38 24.49 5.85
C GLN A 197 0.44 25.68 6.12
N ALA A 198 -0.47 25.56 7.10
CA ALA A 198 -1.33 26.67 7.52
C ALA A 198 -0.50 27.84 8.01
N LYS A 199 0.51 27.58 8.83
CA LYS A 199 1.46 28.62 9.28
C LYS A 199 2.27 29.21 8.13
N MET A 200 2.75 28.35 7.19
CA MET A 200 3.58 28.77 6.07
C MET A 200 2.83 29.68 5.08
N TYR A 201 1.59 29.34 4.73
CA TYR A 201 0.80 30.01 3.70
C TYR A 201 -0.26 30.95 4.25
N GLY A 202 -0.44 31.03 5.58
CA GLY A 202 -1.35 31.94 6.25
C GLY A 202 -2.83 31.61 6.11
N PHE A 203 -3.20 30.37 5.78
CA PHE A 203 -4.60 29.93 5.82
C PHE A 203 -4.98 29.45 7.22
N GLN A 204 -6.29 29.44 7.52
CA GLN A 204 -6.84 28.91 8.74
C GLN A 204 -7.24 27.44 8.56
N VAL A 205 -6.89 26.57 9.48
CA VAL A 205 -7.32 25.17 9.44
C VAL A 205 -8.15 24.82 10.68
N THR A 206 -9.25 24.09 10.47
CA THR A 206 -10.05 23.49 11.55
C THR A 206 -10.08 21.98 11.36
N HIS A 207 -9.66 21.24 12.37
CA HIS A 207 -9.69 19.78 12.37
C HIS A 207 -10.99 19.28 12.99
N ILE A 208 -11.80 18.54 12.23
CA ILE A 208 -13.07 17.99 12.68
C ILE A 208 -13.01 16.45 12.63
N PRO A 209 -12.99 15.77 13.79
CA PRO A 209 -12.99 14.31 13.84
C PRO A 209 -14.37 13.74 13.51
N VAL A 210 -14.37 12.60 12.84
CA VAL A 210 -15.55 11.74 12.63
C VAL A 210 -15.27 10.40 13.30
N PRO A 211 -16.01 10.03 14.34
CA PRO A 211 -15.90 8.70 14.96
C PRO A 211 -16.16 7.61 13.91
N HIS A 212 -15.30 6.58 13.89
CA HIS A 212 -15.54 5.51 12.95
C HIS A 212 -16.65 4.56 13.40
N PRO A 213 -17.35 3.94 12.42
CA PRO A 213 -17.04 3.88 11.00
C PRO A 213 -17.44 5.12 10.18
N GLY A 214 -18.07 6.15 10.79
CA GLY A 214 -18.41 7.39 10.10
C GLY A 214 -19.80 7.40 9.46
N ASN A 215 -20.74 6.61 9.98
CA ASN A 215 -22.13 6.56 9.52
C ASN A 215 -22.91 7.83 9.86
N GLU A 216 -22.54 8.52 10.94
CA GLU A 216 -23.23 9.71 11.42
C GLU A 216 -22.29 10.91 11.39
N GLN A 217 -22.68 11.93 10.63
CA GLN A 217 -21.84 13.12 10.41
C GLN A 217 -22.65 14.44 10.44
N GLN A 218 -23.87 14.41 10.96
CA GLN A 218 -24.73 15.60 10.95
C GLN A 218 -24.11 16.78 11.72
N SER A 219 -23.57 16.52 12.91
CA SER A 219 -22.94 17.54 13.76
C SER A 219 -21.71 18.16 13.09
N GLN A 220 -20.89 17.34 12.43
CA GLN A 220 -19.71 17.80 11.71
C GLN A 220 -20.10 18.72 10.54
N TRP A 221 -21.11 18.34 9.75
CA TRP A 221 -21.56 19.15 8.61
C TRP A 221 -22.31 20.41 9.01
N LEU A 222 -23.00 20.43 10.16
CA LEU A 222 -23.51 21.66 10.77
C LEU A 222 -22.37 22.61 11.15
N GLN A 223 -21.32 22.10 11.77
CA GLN A 223 -20.13 22.87 12.09
C GLN A 223 -19.41 23.39 10.85
N ILE A 224 -19.25 22.55 9.78
CA ILE A 224 -18.68 22.98 8.49
C ILE A 224 -19.51 24.11 7.88
N ARG A 225 -20.83 24.01 7.95
CA ARG A 225 -21.74 25.08 7.46
C ARG A 225 -21.54 26.40 8.22
N GLN A 226 -21.35 26.34 9.55
CA GLN A 226 -21.10 27.54 10.37
C GLN A 226 -19.74 28.17 10.05
N ILE A 227 -18.68 27.35 9.87
CA ILE A 227 -17.33 27.80 9.50
C ILE A 227 -17.35 28.42 8.10
N ASN A 228 -18.16 27.90 7.19
CA ASN A 228 -18.21 28.25 5.76
C ASN A 228 -16.81 28.26 5.12
N PRO A 229 -16.12 27.09 5.07
CA PRO A 229 -14.74 27.03 4.59
C PRO A 229 -14.66 27.17 3.06
N ASP A 230 -13.51 27.63 2.58
CA ASP A 230 -13.18 27.66 1.14
C ASP A 230 -12.99 26.24 0.58
N TRP A 231 -12.43 25.33 1.39
CA TRP A 231 -12.27 23.91 1.04
C TRP A 231 -12.46 22.99 2.26
N VAL A 232 -12.92 21.78 1.97
CA VAL A 232 -12.93 20.65 2.92
C VAL A 232 -11.98 19.58 2.41
N ILE A 233 -11.03 19.19 3.23
CA ILE A 233 -10.24 17.98 3.01
C ILE A 233 -11.04 16.81 3.60
N LEU A 234 -11.48 15.88 2.73
CA LEU A 234 -12.12 14.64 3.17
C LEU A 234 -11.08 13.56 3.36
N ARG A 235 -10.77 13.30 4.62
CA ARG A 235 -9.84 12.26 5.03
C ARG A 235 -10.61 11.09 5.62
N GLY A 236 -11.48 10.53 4.77
CA GLY A 236 -12.40 9.45 5.10
C GLY A 236 -11.89 8.08 4.68
N TRP A 237 -12.59 7.04 5.13
CA TRP A 237 -12.38 5.65 4.76
C TRP A 237 -13.69 4.87 4.79
N GLY A 238 -13.90 4.01 3.78
CA GLY A 238 -15.08 3.15 3.68
C GLY A 238 -16.40 3.92 3.71
N VAL A 239 -17.35 3.50 4.53
CA VAL A 239 -18.70 4.08 4.62
C VAL A 239 -18.74 5.56 5.00
N MET A 240 -17.66 6.08 5.61
CA MET A 240 -17.54 7.51 5.90
C MET A 240 -17.62 8.36 4.64
N ASN A 241 -17.06 7.90 3.51
CA ASN A 241 -16.94 8.66 2.28
C ASN A 241 -18.31 8.96 1.63
N PRO A 242 -19.15 7.98 1.27
CA PRO A 242 -20.47 8.27 0.71
C PRO A 242 -21.37 9.00 1.70
N THR A 243 -21.22 8.76 3.00
CA THR A 243 -21.96 9.49 4.04
C THR A 243 -21.59 10.96 4.07
N ALA A 244 -20.29 11.29 3.98
CA ALA A 244 -19.82 12.68 3.91
C ALA A 244 -20.35 13.40 2.69
N LEU A 245 -20.30 12.77 1.51
CA LEU A 245 -20.79 13.36 0.26
C LEU A 245 -22.31 13.62 0.29
N LYS A 246 -23.10 12.68 0.81
CA LYS A 246 -24.53 12.88 1.03
C LYS A 246 -24.84 14.00 2.02
N ALA A 247 -24.08 14.07 3.12
CA ALA A 247 -24.25 15.12 4.12
C ALA A 247 -23.83 16.50 3.57
N ALA A 248 -22.77 16.58 2.79
CA ALA A 248 -22.35 17.79 2.09
C ALA A 248 -23.43 18.28 1.13
N ALA A 249 -24.07 17.37 0.38
CA ALA A 249 -25.17 17.71 -0.52
C ALA A 249 -26.35 18.29 0.22
N ARG A 250 -26.76 17.67 1.33
CA ARG A 250 -27.85 18.18 2.20
C ARG A 250 -27.53 19.54 2.83
N ALA A 251 -26.25 19.76 3.16
CA ALA A 251 -25.79 21.05 3.69
C ALA A 251 -25.62 22.13 2.60
N GLY A 252 -25.83 21.82 1.31
CA GLY A 252 -25.63 22.74 0.20
C GLY A 252 -24.16 23.07 -0.07
N TYR A 253 -23.21 22.29 0.47
CA TYR A 253 -21.78 22.55 0.28
C TYR A 253 -21.30 22.05 -1.11
N PRO A 254 -20.57 22.87 -1.91
CA PRO A 254 -20.12 22.50 -3.25
C PRO A 254 -19.15 21.31 -3.23
N ARG A 255 -19.40 20.27 -4.04
CA ARG A 255 -18.57 19.06 -4.09
C ARG A 255 -17.20 19.29 -4.71
N ASP A 256 -17.07 20.23 -5.64
CA ASP A 256 -15.78 20.65 -6.25
C ASP A 256 -14.85 21.41 -5.28
N LYS A 257 -15.35 21.74 -4.08
CA LYS A 257 -14.57 22.27 -2.96
C LYS A 257 -14.23 21.21 -1.90
N ILE A 258 -14.58 19.95 -2.14
CA ILE A 258 -14.18 18.83 -1.29
C ILE A 258 -13.04 18.10 -1.98
N ILE A 259 -11.87 18.02 -1.31
CA ILE A 259 -10.68 17.37 -1.83
C ILE A 259 -10.37 16.13 -1.00
N GLY A 260 -10.57 14.96 -1.58
CA GLY A 260 -10.36 13.68 -0.93
C GLY A 260 -8.90 13.22 -0.91
N VAL A 261 -8.61 12.32 0.01
CA VAL A 261 -7.42 11.50 0.02
C VAL A 261 -7.61 10.30 -0.93
N TRP A 262 -6.54 9.58 -1.25
CA TRP A 262 -6.66 8.36 -2.09
C TRP A 262 -7.54 7.25 -1.51
N TRP A 263 -7.87 7.27 -0.19
CA TRP A 263 -8.81 6.35 0.47
C TRP A 263 -10.27 6.83 0.44
N SER A 264 -10.53 7.92 -0.27
CA SER A 264 -11.86 8.46 -0.51
C SER A 264 -12.07 8.81 -1.99
N GLY A 265 -11.30 8.20 -2.88
CA GLY A 265 -11.26 8.53 -4.30
C GLY A 265 -11.42 7.31 -5.22
N ALA A 266 -12.14 6.28 -4.78
CA ALA A 266 -12.46 5.15 -5.62
C ALA A 266 -13.94 5.13 -6.02
N GLU A 267 -14.31 4.29 -6.97
CA GLU A 267 -15.68 4.05 -7.42
C GLU A 267 -16.57 3.60 -6.25
N GLU A 268 -16.03 2.75 -5.38
CA GLU A 268 -16.68 2.25 -4.18
C GLU A 268 -16.99 3.33 -3.14
N ASP A 269 -16.30 4.47 -3.20
CA ASP A 269 -16.52 5.61 -2.31
C ASP A 269 -17.62 6.55 -2.81
N VAL A 270 -17.81 6.64 -4.13
CA VAL A 270 -18.68 7.65 -4.77
C VAL A 270 -19.97 7.07 -5.31
N ILE A 271 -19.97 5.86 -5.87
CA ILE A 271 -21.18 5.21 -6.41
C ILE A 271 -22.31 5.13 -5.36
N PRO A 272 -22.06 4.73 -4.09
CA PRO A 272 -23.12 4.68 -3.09
C PRO A 272 -23.68 6.06 -2.69
N ALA A 273 -22.98 7.14 -3.03
CA ALA A 273 -23.45 8.50 -2.79
C ALA A 273 -24.37 9.03 -3.91
N GLY A 274 -24.38 8.37 -5.09
CA GLY A 274 -25.18 8.76 -6.24
C GLY A 274 -24.86 10.19 -6.70
N ASP A 275 -25.87 10.98 -7.05
CA ASP A 275 -25.71 12.35 -7.53
C ASP A 275 -25.01 13.27 -6.52
N ALA A 276 -25.05 12.94 -5.24
CA ALA A 276 -24.36 13.69 -4.21
C ALA A 276 -22.83 13.71 -4.38
N ALA A 277 -22.26 12.77 -5.14
CA ALA A 277 -20.84 12.71 -5.41
C ALA A 277 -20.40 13.52 -6.65
N LYS A 278 -21.32 13.91 -7.52
CA LYS A 278 -20.97 14.62 -8.77
C LYS A 278 -20.21 15.92 -8.49
N GLY A 279 -19.05 16.06 -9.12
CA GLY A 279 -18.14 17.20 -8.94
C GLY A 279 -17.09 17.01 -7.85
N TYR A 280 -17.17 15.97 -7.03
CA TYR A 280 -16.20 15.67 -5.99
C TYR A 280 -14.80 15.38 -6.57
N ILE A 281 -13.76 15.89 -5.89
CA ILE A 281 -12.36 15.76 -6.33
C ILE A 281 -11.59 14.90 -5.32
N ALA A 282 -10.74 14.01 -5.80
CA ALA A 282 -9.86 13.23 -4.96
C ALA A 282 -8.45 13.09 -5.53
N ALA A 283 -7.47 12.96 -4.66
CA ALA A 283 -6.09 12.64 -5.02
C ALA A 283 -5.91 11.13 -5.22
N GLY A 284 -4.99 10.73 -6.11
CA GLY A 284 -4.64 9.34 -6.33
C GLY A 284 -3.18 9.16 -6.71
N PHE A 285 -2.59 8.02 -6.38
CA PHE A 285 -1.26 7.60 -6.83
C PHE A 285 -1.31 6.47 -7.87
N ASN A 286 -2.49 6.01 -8.19
CA ASN A 286 -2.83 5.12 -9.30
C ASN A 286 -4.12 5.60 -9.95
N VAL A 287 -4.44 5.06 -11.11
CA VAL A 287 -5.57 5.50 -11.92
C VAL A 287 -6.62 4.41 -12.09
N SER A 288 -7.86 4.82 -12.42
CA SER A 288 -8.96 3.94 -12.80
C SER A 288 -8.84 3.50 -14.26
N GLY A 289 -9.49 2.42 -14.61
CA GLY A 289 -9.63 1.91 -15.97
C GLY A 289 -9.09 0.50 -16.14
N SER A 290 -9.71 -0.25 -17.03
CA SER A 290 -9.36 -1.65 -17.36
C SER A 290 -8.53 -1.79 -18.63
N ASN A 291 -8.33 -0.71 -19.41
CA ASN A 291 -7.67 -0.76 -20.73
C ASN A 291 -6.13 -0.83 -20.67
N TYR A 292 -5.56 -0.87 -19.47
CA TYR A 292 -4.10 -1.00 -19.32
C TYR A 292 -3.65 -2.42 -19.69
N PRO A 293 -2.50 -2.58 -20.41
CA PRO A 293 -2.03 -3.90 -20.80
C PRO A 293 -1.92 -4.89 -19.65
N VAL A 294 -1.46 -4.46 -18.46
CA VAL A 294 -1.37 -5.33 -17.28
C VAL A 294 -2.74 -5.88 -16.85
N ILE A 295 -3.80 -5.08 -16.94
CA ILE A 295 -5.18 -5.53 -16.64
C ILE A 295 -5.68 -6.49 -17.70
N GLN A 296 -5.41 -6.21 -18.97
CA GLN A 296 -5.78 -7.11 -20.09
C GLN A 296 -5.06 -8.47 -20.01
N GLU A 297 -3.81 -8.48 -19.55
CA GLU A 297 -3.08 -9.71 -19.26
C GLU A 297 -3.71 -10.51 -18.10
N ILE A 298 -4.16 -9.84 -17.04
CA ILE A 298 -4.92 -10.48 -15.95
C ILE A 298 -6.22 -11.09 -16.51
N MET A 299 -6.96 -10.36 -17.35
CA MET A 299 -8.18 -10.88 -17.96
C MET A 299 -7.89 -12.15 -18.77
N LYS A 300 -6.81 -12.15 -19.55
CA LYS A 300 -6.41 -13.27 -20.42
C LYS A 300 -5.89 -14.48 -19.64
N TYR A 301 -5.00 -14.29 -18.68
CA TYR A 301 -4.29 -15.39 -18.02
C TYR A 301 -4.92 -15.85 -16.70
N VAL A 302 -5.85 -15.07 -16.12
CA VAL A 302 -6.50 -15.37 -14.85
C VAL A 302 -8.01 -15.55 -15.03
N TYR A 303 -8.73 -14.50 -15.48
CA TYR A 303 -10.19 -14.56 -15.60
C TYR A 303 -10.68 -15.51 -16.70
N ALA A 304 -10.00 -15.58 -17.85
CA ALA A 304 -10.34 -16.54 -18.91
C ALA A 304 -10.18 -18.01 -18.46
N LYS A 305 -9.42 -18.26 -17.39
CA LYS A 305 -9.25 -19.57 -16.76
C LYS A 305 -10.20 -19.82 -15.56
N GLY A 306 -11.09 -18.88 -15.28
CA GLY A 306 -12.01 -18.99 -14.14
C GLY A 306 -11.33 -18.85 -12.76
N GLN A 307 -10.15 -18.22 -12.69
CA GLN A 307 -9.32 -18.12 -11.48
C GLN A 307 -9.33 -16.73 -10.83
N GLY A 308 -10.12 -15.78 -11.32
CA GLY A 308 -10.18 -14.42 -10.82
C GLY A 308 -10.70 -14.34 -9.38
N GLU A 309 -10.19 -13.38 -8.61
CA GLU A 309 -10.59 -13.12 -7.23
C GLU A 309 -11.89 -12.32 -7.11
N MET A 310 -12.21 -11.49 -8.11
CA MET A 310 -13.39 -10.65 -8.07
C MET A 310 -14.64 -11.40 -8.57
N GLU A 311 -15.61 -11.63 -7.68
CA GLU A 311 -16.93 -12.13 -8.04
C GLU A 311 -17.68 -11.09 -8.89
N ASP A 312 -17.72 -9.85 -8.44
CA ASP A 312 -18.23 -8.72 -9.22
C ASP A 312 -17.14 -8.19 -10.17
N LYS A 313 -17.21 -8.67 -11.41
CA LYS A 313 -16.27 -8.30 -12.47
C LYS A 313 -16.34 -6.83 -12.87
N SER A 314 -17.41 -6.10 -12.55
CA SER A 314 -17.52 -4.66 -12.83
C SER A 314 -16.51 -3.83 -12.04
N ARG A 315 -15.97 -4.38 -10.95
CA ARG A 315 -14.94 -3.74 -10.12
C ARG A 315 -13.52 -3.90 -10.68
N ILE A 316 -13.32 -4.73 -11.72
CA ILE A 316 -12.01 -4.87 -12.37
C ILE A 316 -11.68 -3.56 -13.08
N GLY A 317 -10.55 -2.97 -12.74
CA GLY A 317 -10.19 -1.65 -13.23
C GLY A 317 -10.66 -0.49 -12.33
N SER A 318 -11.40 -0.74 -11.24
CA SER A 318 -11.65 0.30 -10.23
C SER A 318 -10.35 0.75 -9.56
N ILE A 319 -10.36 1.91 -8.94
CA ILE A 319 -9.17 2.46 -8.24
C ILE A 319 -8.61 1.47 -7.22
N TYR A 320 -9.46 0.81 -6.42
CA TYR A 320 -8.98 -0.14 -5.41
C TYR A 320 -8.44 -1.42 -6.03
N TYR A 321 -9.10 -1.96 -7.06
CA TYR A 321 -8.56 -3.12 -7.76
C TYR A 321 -7.19 -2.83 -8.39
N ASN A 322 -7.08 -1.72 -9.12
CA ASN A 322 -5.84 -1.30 -9.75
C ASN A 322 -4.74 -1.03 -8.71
N ARG A 323 -5.11 -0.51 -7.54
CA ARG A 323 -4.18 -0.34 -6.41
C ARG A 323 -3.64 -1.68 -5.91
N GLY A 324 -4.49 -2.69 -5.84
CA GLY A 324 -4.05 -4.06 -5.56
C GLY A 324 -3.04 -4.58 -6.56
N VAL A 325 -3.26 -4.31 -7.86
CA VAL A 325 -2.28 -4.66 -8.92
C VAL A 325 -0.94 -3.95 -8.71
N VAL A 326 -0.95 -2.67 -8.29
CA VAL A 326 0.28 -1.94 -7.92
C VAL A 326 1.00 -2.63 -6.75
N PHE A 327 0.28 -3.09 -5.73
CA PHE A 327 0.86 -3.85 -4.61
C PHE A 327 1.51 -5.14 -5.10
N GLY A 328 0.85 -5.83 -6.03
CA GLY A 328 1.39 -7.02 -6.67
C GLY A 328 2.67 -6.74 -7.46
N ILE A 329 2.68 -5.68 -8.29
CA ILE A 329 3.85 -5.25 -9.06
C ILE A 329 5.04 -4.99 -8.14
N VAL A 330 4.87 -4.16 -7.12
CA VAL A 330 5.95 -3.81 -6.19
C VAL A 330 6.49 -5.05 -5.47
N THR A 331 5.61 -5.93 -5.00
CA THR A 331 6.00 -7.18 -4.33
C THR A 331 6.87 -8.05 -5.25
N VAL A 332 6.42 -8.27 -6.49
CA VAL A 332 7.13 -9.11 -7.46
C VAL A 332 8.47 -8.50 -7.86
N GLU A 333 8.51 -7.20 -8.11
CA GLU A 333 9.74 -6.51 -8.51
C GLU A 333 10.76 -6.44 -7.34
N ALA A 334 10.32 -6.31 -6.09
CA ALA A 334 11.21 -6.38 -4.94
C ALA A 334 11.85 -7.76 -4.79
N VAL A 335 11.08 -8.84 -4.96
CA VAL A 335 11.61 -10.22 -4.94
C VAL A 335 12.54 -10.44 -6.14
N ARG A 336 12.17 -9.99 -7.34
CA ARG A 336 13.01 -10.08 -8.54
C ARG A 336 14.36 -9.39 -8.33
N LYS A 337 14.32 -8.19 -7.74
CA LYS A 337 15.53 -7.43 -7.41
C LYS A 337 16.42 -8.13 -6.37
N ALA A 338 15.82 -8.72 -5.34
CA ALA A 338 16.54 -9.55 -4.39
C ALA A 338 17.18 -10.78 -5.06
N GLN A 339 16.47 -11.43 -5.98
CA GLN A 339 17.00 -12.58 -6.71
C GLN A 339 18.20 -12.23 -7.62
N GLU A 340 18.29 -10.99 -8.13
CA GLU A 340 19.47 -10.54 -8.91
C GLU A 340 20.75 -10.62 -8.05
N ARG A 341 20.68 -10.29 -6.77
CA ARG A 341 21.84 -10.32 -5.85
C ARG A 341 22.04 -11.70 -5.21
N PHE A 342 20.97 -12.30 -4.70
CA PHE A 342 21.07 -13.49 -3.81
C PHE A 342 20.86 -14.83 -4.52
N GLY A 343 20.51 -14.82 -5.79
CA GLY A 343 20.39 -15.99 -6.65
C GLY A 343 19.06 -16.09 -7.39
N LYS A 344 19.14 -15.97 -8.71
CA LYS A 344 17.99 -16.12 -9.60
C LYS A 344 17.35 -17.51 -9.45
N GLY A 345 16.02 -17.52 -9.33
CA GLY A 345 15.26 -18.78 -9.20
C GLY A 345 15.31 -19.40 -7.80
N LYS A 346 15.70 -18.63 -6.78
CA LYS A 346 15.64 -19.05 -5.38
C LYS A 346 14.54 -18.27 -4.63
N PRO A 347 13.86 -18.89 -3.65
CA PRO A 347 13.03 -18.15 -2.70
C PRO A 347 13.89 -17.18 -1.89
N MET A 348 13.35 -16.02 -1.55
CA MET A 348 14.02 -14.95 -0.80
C MET A 348 13.46 -14.86 0.61
N THR A 349 14.33 -14.63 1.60
CA THR A 349 13.93 -14.28 2.97
C THR A 349 13.44 -12.83 3.04
N GLY A 350 12.72 -12.46 4.11
CA GLY A 350 12.30 -11.07 4.32
C GLY A 350 13.47 -10.09 4.34
N GLU A 351 14.63 -10.47 4.94
CA GLU A 351 15.84 -9.65 4.96
C GLU A 351 16.41 -9.41 3.55
N GLN A 352 16.41 -10.43 2.70
CA GLN A 352 16.82 -10.30 1.30
C GLN A 352 15.84 -9.43 0.49
N VAL A 353 14.54 -9.56 0.78
CA VAL A 353 13.51 -8.72 0.15
C VAL A 353 13.59 -7.27 0.64
N ARG A 354 13.95 -7.01 1.90
CA ARG A 354 14.29 -5.65 2.36
C ARG A 354 15.36 -5.03 1.47
N TRP A 355 16.46 -5.76 1.22
CA TRP A 355 17.49 -5.28 0.30
C TRP A 355 16.92 -5.02 -1.10
N GLY A 356 16.07 -5.93 -1.61
CA GLY A 356 15.40 -5.76 -2.90
C GLY A 356 14.54 -4.49 -2.96
N LEU A 357 13.80 -4.19 -1.89
CA LEU A 357 13.01 -2.96 -1.77
C LEU A 357 13.89 -1.71 -1.76
N GLU A 358 14.94 -1.67 -0.95
CA GLU A 358 15.87 -0.53 -0.86
C GLU A 358 16.68 -0.28 -2.15
N ASN A 359 16.72 -1.25 -3.06
CA ASN A 359 17.37 -1.15 -4.36
C ASN A 359 16.38 -1.19 -5.53
N LEU A 360 15.08 -1.01 -5.23
CA LEU A 360 14.04 -1.03 -6.24
C LEU A 360 14.13 0.20 -7.14
N ASN A 361 14.10 -0.04 -8.45
CA ASN A 361 14.03 0.99 -9.46
C ASN A 361 13.09 0.53 -10.59
N ILE A 362 11.84 0.96 -10.51
CA ILE A 362 10.82 0.75 -11.54
C ILE A 362 10.75 2.05 -12.37
N ASP A 363 11.59 2.16 -13.39
CA ASP A 363 11.62 3.31 -14.28
C ASP A 363 10.56 3.20 -15.39
N GLU A 364 10.45 4.22 -16.26
CA GLU A 364 9.49 4.25 -17.37
C GLU A 364 9.67 3.07 -18.33
N LYS A 365 10.90 2.62 -18.56
CA LYS A 365 11.17 1.44 -19.38
C LYS A 365 10.58 0.19 -18.73
N ARG A 366 10.81 0.04 -17.42
CA ARG A 366 10.28 -1.11 -16.68
C ARG A 366 8.76 -1.07 -16.58
N LEU A 367 8.15 0.09 -16.39
CA LEU A 367 6.69 0.25 -16.42
C LEU A 367 6.11 -0.18 -17.78
N LYS A 368 6.77 0.15 -18.88
CA LYS A 368 6.36 -0.28 -20.22
C LYS A 368 6.43 -1.80 -20.37
N GLU A 369 7.49 -2.44 -19.90
CA GLU A 369 7.65 -3.90 -19.93
C GLU A 369 6.58 -4.61 -19.08
N LEU A 370 6.17 -4.01 -17.96
CA LEU A 370 5.12 -4.51 -17.07
C LEU A 370 3.69 -4.24 -17.60
N GLY A 371 3.55 -3.48 -18.69
CA GLY A 371 2.24 -3.05 -19.18
C GLY A 371 1.55 -2.03 -18.28
N ALA A 372 2.32 -1.29 -17.49
CA ALA A 372 1.86 -0.37 -16.44
C ALA A 372 2.18 1.12 -16.72
N THR A 373 2.54 1.48 -17.97
CA THR A 373 2.76 2.88 -18.36
C THR A 373 1.50 3.70 -18.09
N GLY A 374 1.64 4.80 -17.36
CA GLY A 374 0.54 5.67 -16.97
C GLY A 374 -0.38 5.09 -15.87
N PHE A 375 -0.22 3.82 -15.49
CA PHE A 375 -0.96 3.15 -14.45
C PHE A 375 -0.50 3.56 -13.04
N MET A 376 0.79 3.68 -12.86
CA MET A 376 1.48 4.23 -11.69
C MET A 376 2.68 5.05 -12.12
N GLN A 377 3.28 5.78 -11.17
CA GLN A 377 4.53 6.50 -11.43
C GLN A 377 5.75 5.58 -11.35
N PRO A 378 6.87 5.99 -11.99
CA PRO A 378 8.17 5.44 -11.67
C PRO A 378 8.44 5.48 -10.17
N LEU A 379 9.10 4.45 -9.66
CA LEU A 379 9.39 4.27 -8.25
C LEU A 379 10.85 3.89 -8.07
N LYS A 380 11.58 4.69 -7.27
CA LYS A 380 12.96 4.38 -6.89
C LYS A 380 13.11 4.54 -5.39
N LEU A 381 13.50 3.49 -4.71
CA LEU A 381 13.76 3.49 -3.27
C LEU A 381 15.26 3.45 -2.99
N SER A 382 15.61 3.77 -1.75
CA SER A 382 16.98 3.62 -1.23
C SER A 382 16.93 3.30 0.26
N CYS A 383 18.06 2.93 0.84
CA CYS A 383 18.20 2.75 2.29
C CYS A 383 17.75 3.98 3.10
N ALA A 384 18.01 5.20 2.60
CA ALA A 384 17.64 6.43 3.29
C ALA A 384 16.22 6.91 2.97
N ASP A 385 15.65 6.48 1.85
CA ASP A 385 14.33 6.93 1.38
C ASP A 385 13.44 5.74 0.99
N HIS A 386 12.50 5.43 1.85
CA HIS A 386 11.50 4.40 1.66
C HIS A 386 10.18 4.92 1.04
N GLU A 387 10.08 6.21 0.70
CA GLU A 387 8.95 6.79 -0.03
C GLU A 387 9.12 6.66 -1.55
N GLY A 388 10.21 7.19 -2.08
CA GLY A 388 10.65 7.04 -3.46
C GLY A 388 9.88 7.82 -4.53
N GLY A 389 8.92 8.68 -4.17
CA GLY A 389 8.12 9.41 -5.15
C GLY A 389 7.46 10.66 -4.59
N GLY A 390 6.25 10.52 -4.07
CA GLY A 390 5.54 11.59 -3.37
C GLY A 390 4.57 12.39 -4.24
N ALA A 391 4.49 12.17 -5.56
CA ALA A 391 3.53 12.89 -6.37
C ALA A 391 2.15 12.20 -6.41
N VAL A 392 1.11 12.99 -6.71
CA VAL A 392 -0.26 12.51 -6.89
C VAL A 392 -0.91 13.19 -8.09
N LYS A 393 -1.93 12.53 -8.68
CA LYS A 393 -2.87 13.14 -9.61
C LYS A 393 -4.16 13.47 -8.90
N PHE A 394 -4.87 14.49 -9.40
CA PHE A 394 -6.23 14.77 -8.99
C PHE A 394 -7.20 14.33 -10.07
N GLN A 395 -8.32 13.80 -9.62
CA GLN A 395 -9.42 13.34 -10.45
C GLN A 395 -10.74 13.87 -9.92
N GLN A 396 -11.71 14.08 -10.81
CA GLN A 396 -13.04 14.57 -10.48
C GLN A 396 -14.10 13.56 -10.93
N TRP A 397 -15.06 13.29 -10.06
CA TRP A 397 -16.18 12.42 -10.37
C TRP A 397 -17.23 13.16 -11.20
N ASP A 398 -17.52 12.69 -12.41
CA ASP A 398 -18.50 13.31 -13.31
C ASP A 398 -19.94 12.80 -13.10
N GLY A 399 -20.13 11.85 -12.19
CA GLY A 399 -21.38 11.14 -11.91
C GLY A 399 -21.40 9.71 -12.46
N LYS A 400 -20.42 9.33 -13.30
CA LYS A 400 -20.31 7.99 -13.91
C LYS A 400 -18.90 7.42 -13.81
N GLN A 401 -17.88 8.26 -13.94
CA GLN A 401 -16.48 7.85 -13.96
C GLN A 401 -15.58 8.95 -13.42
N TRP A 402 -14.40 8.55 -12.99
CA TRP A 402 -13.34 9.46 -12.63
C TRP A 402 -12.69 10.07 -13.88
N LYS A 403 -12.55 11.40 -13.90
CA LYS A 403 -11.80 12.17 -14.90
C LYS A 403 -10.54 12.70 -14.27
N VAL A 404 -9.39 12.33 -14.78
CA VAL A 404 -8.11 12.95 -14.37
C VAL A 404 -8.11 14.41 -14.80
N ILE A 405 -7.86 15.33 -13.86
CA ILE A 405 -7.93 16.77 -14.08
C ILE A 405 -6.59 17.49 -13.89
N THR A 406 -5.52 16.76 -13.53
CA THR A 406 -4.17 17.31 -13.41
C THR A 406 -3.14 16.31 -13.94
N ASP A 407 -1.97 16.82 -14.31
CA ASP A 407 -0.75 16.01 -14.33
C ASP A 407 -0.33 15.64 -12.91
N TRP A 408 0.79 14.90 -12.79
CA TRP A 408 1.37 14.58 -11.51
C TRP A 408 1.83 15.84 -10.78
N ILE A 409 1.27 16.10 -9.60
CA ILE A 409 1.67 17.19 -8.71
C ILE A 409 2.66 16.62 -7.70
N PRO A 410 3.93 17.06 -7.75
CA PRO A 410 4.94 16.56 -6.81
C PRO A 410 4.70 17.10 -5.40
N ALA A 411 5.12 16.31 -4.41
CA ALA A 411 5.17 16.74 -3.03
C ALA A 411 6.14 17.93 -2.83
N ASP A 412 5.95 18.68 -1.76
CA ASP A 412 6.92 19.64 -1.26
C ASP A 412 7.97 18.93 -0.40
N HIS A 413 8.94 18.29 -1.05
CA HIS A 413 10.01 17.58 -0.37
C HIS A 413 10.88 18.49 0.52
N LYS A 414 10.94 19.79 0.22
CA LYS A 414 11.69 20.76 1.06
C LYS A 414 11.04 20.95 2.43
N LEU A 415 9.72 20.82 2.50
CA LEU A 415 8.99 20.83 3.77
C LEU A 415 8.94 19.43 4.40
N VAL A 416 8.59 18.43 3.61
CA VAL A 416 8.25 17.09 4.15
C VAL A 416 9.49 16.34 4.62
N ARG A 417 10.59 16.36 3.88
CA ARG A 417 11.77 15.55 4.23
C ARG A 417 12.40 15.93 5.57
N PRO A 418 12.64 17.23 5.91
CA PRO A 418 13.11 17.61 7.23
C PRO A 418 12.15 17.19 8.36
N MET A 419 10.83 17.30 8.15
CA MET A 419 9.85 16.87 9.13
C MET A 419 9.89 15.35 9.37
N ILE A 420 10.05 14.56 8.29
CA ILE A 420 10.22 13.10 8.37
C ILE A 420 11.45 12.75 9.19
N GLU A 421 12.60 13.37 8.89
CA GLU A 421 13.87 13.10 9.57
C GLU A 421 13.79 13.50 11.05
N GLU A 422 13.23 14.66 11.38
CA GLU A 422 13.06 15.10 12.76
C GLU A 422 12.18 14.13 13.55
N SER A 423 11.03 13.72 12.98
CA SER A 423 10.10 12.76 13.62
C SER A 423 10.75 11.38 13.79
N ALA A 424 11.45 10.89 12.78
CA ALA A 424 12.16 9.62 12.83
C ALA A 424 13.27 9.63 13.89
N MET A 425 14.06 10.70 13.96
CA MET A 425 15.11 10.84 14.98
C MET A 425 14.55 10.94 16.40
N LYS A 426 13.40 11.61 16.58
CA LYS A 426 12.69 11.62 17.85
C LYS A 426 12.28 10.20 18.27
N TYR A 427 11.68 9.44 17.35
CA TYR A 427 11.33 8.03 17.59
C TYR A 427 12.57 7.19 17.91
N ALA A 428 13.66 7.37 17.17
CA ALA A 428 14.91 6.67 17.43
C ALA A 428 15.43 6.91 18.85
N LYS A 429 15.42 8.17 19.31
CA LYS A 429 15.79 8.54 20.67
C LYS A 429 14.89 7.91 21.72
N GLU A 430 13.58 7.96 21.53
CA GLU A 430 12.59 7.37 22.45
C GLU A 430 12.74 5.85 22.58
N LYS A 431 13.14 5.17 21.48
CA LYS A 431 13.28 3.71 21.43
C LYS A 431 14.72 3.21 21.63
N GLY A 432 15.69 4.09 21.79
CA GLY A 432 17.10 3.71 21.92
C GLY A 432 17.67 3.10 20.62
N ILE A 433 17.15 3.50 19.45
CA ILE A 433 17.58 3.01 18.14
C ILE A 433 18.76 3.87 17.65
N THR A 434 19.86 3.21 17.26
CA THR A 434 20.95 3.86 16.53
C THR A 434 20.60 3.86 15.04
N PRO A 435 20.47 5.03 14.38
CA PRO A 435 20.20 5.10 12.95
C PRO A 435 21.28 4.40 12.13
N ARG A 436 20.87 3.72 11.06
CA ARG A 436 21.77 3.01 10.14
C ARG A 436 22.64 4.01 9.35
N ASP A 437 23.84 3.58 9.02
CA ASP A 437 24.74 4.29 8.09
C ASP A 437 24.56 3.72 6.67
N CYS A 438 23.65 4.32 5.90
CA CYS A 438 23.33 3.87 4.55
C CYS A 438 24.52 3.95 3.57
N ALA A 439 25.55 4.79 3.85
CA ALA A 439 26.74 4.87 3.02
C ALA A 439 27.61 3.61 3.14
N LYS A 440 27.66 3.01 4.35
CA LYS A 440 28.39 1.75 4.59
C LYS A 440 27.67 0.52 4.07
N GLU A 441 26.33 0.55 3.98
CA GLU A 441 25.54 -0.58 3.48
C GLU A 441 25.43 -0.63 1.95
N ALA A 442 25.74 0.46 1.26
CA ALA A 442 25.73 0.54 -0.20
C ALA A 442 26.93 -0.14 -0.88
N SER A 443 27.93 -0.54 -0.11
CA SER A 443 29.11 -1.31 -0.56
C SER A 443 28.84 -2.83 -0.41
#